data_50278ec04646b56f2631b6f756e47939
#
_entry.id   50278ec04646b56f2631b6f756e47939
#
_cell.length_a   1.000
_cell.length_b   1.000
_cell.length_c   1.000
_cell.angle_alpha   90.00
_cell.angle_beta   90.00
_cell.angle_gamma   90.00
#
_symmetry.space_group_name_H-M   'P 1'
#
loop_
_entity.id
_entity.type
_entity.pdbx_description
1 polymer ?
#
loop_
_entity_poly.entity_id
_entity_poly.type
_entity_poly.pdbx_seq_one_letter_code
_entity_poly.pdbx_strand_id
1 'polypeptide(L)'
;ARPLVSEAVITEAVTTAAEYGAAAPVVPVKDSIKRIKDGNIAADVARDTLAAVQTPQVFRKDLLRRALTSAAERGYSFTDDCAAVESLGTIVKATHGSYQNIKITTPEDILVAEALLTREDK
;
A
#
# COMPACT_ATOMS: atom_id res chain seq x y z
N ALA A 1 -0.70 8.25 -9.01
CA ALA A 1 0.22 9.12 -8.27
C ALA A 1 -0.34 9.47 -6.90
N ARG A 2 0.52 9.72 -5.94
CA ARG A 2 0.17 10.13 -4.57
C ARG A 2 0.85 11.47 -4.24
N PRO A 3 0.33 12.58 -4.77
CA PRO A 3 1.01 13.88 -4.67
C PRO A 3 1.03 14.46 -3.25
N LEU A 4 0.20 13.94 -2.34
CA LEU A 4 0.08 14.45 -0.97
C LEU A 4 0.81 13.58 0.06
N VAL A 5 1.70 12.68 -0.39
CA VAL A 5 2.49 11.87 0.54
C VAL A 5 3.34 12.78 1.43
N SER A 6 3.27 12.58 2.75
CA SER A 6 4.03 13.38 3.68
C SER A 6 5.45 12.87 3.87
N GLU A 7 6.33 13.76 4.29
CA GLU A 7 7.70 13.42 4.64
C GLU A 7 7.74 12.39 5.78
N ALA A 8 6.84 12.51 6.76
CA ALA A 8 6.76 11.58 7.88
C ALA A 8 6.44 10.14 7.43
N VAL A 9 5.50 9.99 6.49
CA VAL A 9 5.15 8.68 5.94
C VAL A 9 6.35 8.05 5.22
N ILE A 10 7.06 8.84 4.43
CA ILE A 10 8.26 8.38 3.70
C ILE A 10 9.37 7.98 4.68
N THR A 11 9.66 8.83 5.65
CA THR A 11 10.75 8.62 6.61
C THR A 11 10.52 7.34 7.43
N GLU A 12 9.32 7.14 7.94
CA GLU A 12 9.01 5.92 8.71
C GLU A 12 9.18 4.66 7.87
N ALA A 13 8.68 4.68 6.61
CA ALA A 13 8.81 3.54 5.71
C ALA A 13 10.29 3.23 5.41
N VAL A 14 11.09 4.25 5.12
CA VAL A 14 12.52 4.10 4.83
C VAL A 14 13.29 3.57 6.04
N THR A 15 13.06 4.16 7.21
CA THR A 15 13.73 3.75 8.46
C THR A 15 13.38 2.31 8.82
N THR A 16 12.12 1.94 8.70
CA THR A 16 11.67 0.58 9.00
C THR A 16 12.23 -0.44 8.00
N ALA A 17 12.26 -0.11 6.72
CA ALA A 17 12.84 -0.97 5.70
C ALA A 17 14.35 -1.13 5.88
N ALA A 18 15.05 -0.10 6.34
CA ALA A 18 16.48 -0.20 6.64
C ALA A 18 16.75 -1.22 7.75
N GLU A 19 15.87 -1.31 8.73
CA GLU A 19 16.01 -2.26 9.84
C GLU A 19 15.55 -3.67 9.47
N TYR A 20 14.38 -3.80 8.83
CA TYR A 20 13.74 -5.10 8.60
C TYR A 20 13.82 -5.60 7.15
N GLY A 21 14.24 -4.78 6.23
CA GLY A 21 14.40 -5.14 4.80
C GLY A 21 13.24 -4.75 3.90
N ALA A 22 12.04 -4.61 4.44
CA ALA A 22 10.85 -4.27 3.67
C ALA A 22 9.82 -3.59 4.56
N ALA A 23 9.19 -2.53 4.03
CA ALA A 23 8.14 -1.81 4.74
C ALA A 23 7.21 -1.07 3.78
N ALA A 24 5.97 -0.90 4.19
CA ALA A 24 4.99 -0.12 3.44
C ALA A 24 3.99 0.53 4.39
N PRO A 25 3.60 1.80 4.12
CA PRO A 25 2.57 2.45 4.91
C PRO A 25 1.21 1.84 4.63
N VAL A 26 0.41 1.71 5.69
CA VAL A 26 -0.95 1.18 5.60
C VAL A 26 -1.90 2.06 6.40
N VAL A 27 -3.18 2.00 6.05
CA VAL A 27 -4.26 2.61 6.84
C VAL A 27 -5.33 1.57 7.11
N PRO A 28 -6.07 1.69 8.23
CA PRO A 28 -7.19 0.78 8.49
C PRO A 28 -8.25 0.90 7.39
N VAL A 29 -8.89 -0.22 7.08
CA VAL A 29 -10.02 -0.25 6.15
C VAL A 29 -11.26 0.29 6.87
N LYS A 30 -11.92 1.28 6.27
CA LYS A 30 -13.11 1.94 6.85
C LYS A 30 -14.41 1.29 6.41
N ASP A 31 -14.48 0.86 5.17
CA ASP A 31 -15.69 0.25 4.61
C ASP A 31 -15.84 -1.21 5.02
N SER A 32 -17.07 -1.68 5.09
CA SER A 32 -17.31 -3.11 5.21
C SER A 32 -16.87 -3.83 3.95
N ILE A 33 -16.05 -4.85 4.09
CA ILE A 33 -15.50 -5.61 2.96
C ILE A 33 -16.23 -6.93 2.86
N LYS A 34 -16.69 -7.26 1.66
CA LYS A 34 -17.44 -8.48 1.37
C LYS A 34 -16.76 -9.29 0.28
N ARG A 35 -16.85 -10.60 0.39
CA ARG A 35 -16.52 -11.48 -0.73
C ARG A 35 -17.72 -11.54 -1.66
N ILE A 36 -17.46 -11.52 -2.97
CA ILE A 36 -18.50 -11.56 -4.00
C ILE A 36 -18.41 -12.91 -4.72
N LYS A 37 -19.55 -13.53 -4.95
CA LYS A 37 -19.66 -14.76 -5.74
C LYS A 37 -20.94 -14.72 -6.58
N ASP A 38 -20.79 -14.92 -7.90
CA ASP A 38 -21.91 -14.94 -8.86
C ASP A 38 -22.80 -13.69 -8.76
N GLY A 39 -22.20 -12.52 -8.55
CA GLY A 39 -22.92 -11.26 -8.44
C GLY A 39 -23.58 -11.00 -7.09
N ASN A 40 -23.41 -11.91 -6.13
CA ASN A 40 -24.01 -11.79 -4.80
C ASN A 40 -22.93 -11.57 -3.73
N ILE A 41 -23.33 -10.90 -2.63
CA ILE A 41 -22.49 -10.84 -1.45
C ILE A 41 -22.50 -12.23 -0.80
N ALA A 42 -21.33 -12.86 -0.73
CA ALA A 42 -21.19 -14.23 -0.26
C ALA A 42 -20.74 -14.33 1.19
N ALA A 43 -19.89 -13.41 1.66
CA ALA A 43 -19.34 -13.47 3.00
C ALA A 43 -18.82 -12.12 3.46
N ASP A 44 -18.82 -11.92 4.78
CA ASP A 44 -18.18 -10.78 5.42
C ASP A 44 -16.69 -11.05 5.59
N VAL A 45 -15.88 -10.00 5.57
CA VAL A 45 -14.44 -10.07 5.85
C VAL A 45 -14.15 -9.18 7.05
N ALA A 46 -13.52 -9.74 8.09
CA ALA A 46 -13.21 -9.00 9.31
C ALA A 46 -12.23 -7.85 9.01
N ARG A 47 -12.69 -6.60 9.17
CA ARG A 47 -11.89 -5.40 8.89
C ARG A 47 -10.67 -5.26 9.78
N ASP A 48 -10.74 -5.72 11.01
CA ASP A 48 -9.62 -5.65 11.96
C ASP A 48 -8.41 -6.50 11.54
N THR A 49 -8.61 -7.42 10.59
CA THR A 49 -7.51 -8.21 9.99
C THR A 49 -6.98 -7.60 8.70
N LEU A 50 -7.54 -6.47 8.26
CA LEU A 50 -7.24 -5.87 6.96
C LEU A 50 -6.64 -4.47 7.12
N ALA A 51 -5.78 -4.12 6.18
CA ALA A 51 -5.29 -2.76 6.02
C ALA A 51 -5.16 -2.46 4.53
N ALA A 52 -5.36 -1.20 4.17
CA ALA A 52 -5.15 -0.74 2.81
C ALA A 52 -3.70 -0.25 2.68
N VAL A 53 -2.94 -0.88 1.79
CA VAL A 53 -1.53 -0.53 1.59
C VAL A 53 -1.42 0.68 0.66
N GLN A 54 -0.47 1.55 1.00
CA GLN A 54 -0.17 2.74 0.23
C GLN A 54 1.25 2.67 -0.35
N THR A 55 1.75 3.79 -0.84
CA THR A 55 3.15 3.96 -1.25
C THR A 55 3.75 5.13 -0.46
N PRO A 56 5.10 5.19 -0.31
CA PRO A 56 6.10 4.34 -0.95
C PRO A 56 6.17 2.95 -0.32
N GLN A 57 6.40 1.94 -1.15
CA GLN A 57 6.74 0.60 -0.69
C GLN A 57 8.25 0.47 -0.78
N VAL A 58 8.90 0.27 0.35
CA VAL A 58 10.36 0.42 0.48
C VAL A 58 11.01 -0.93 0.79
N PHE A 59 12.07 -1.26 0.05
CA PHE A 59 12.76 -2.54 0.15
C PHE A 59 14.26 -2.34 0.03
N ARG A 60 15.02 -3.27 0.62
CA ARG A 60 16.43 -3.39 0.27
C ARG A 60 16.51 -3.78 -1.20
N LYS A 61 17.44 -3.16 -1.91
CA LYS A 61 17.58 -3.30 -3.36
C LYS A 61 17.72 -4.76 -3.81
N ASP A 62 18.57 -5.52 -3.14
CA ASP A 62 18.81 -6.94 -3.48
C ASP A 62 17.56 -7.79 -3.25
N LEU A 63 16.81 -7.53 -2.18
CA LEU A 63 15.57 -8.23 -1.88
C LEU A 63 14.51 -7.99 -2.96
N LEU A 64 14.29 -6.75 -3.34
CA LEU A 64 13.32 -6.41 -4.39
C LEU A 64 13.74 -7.01 -5.74
N ARG A 65 15.02 -6.93 -6.06
CA ARG A 65 15.55 -7.52 -7.30
C ARG A 65 15.26 -9.01 -7.35
N ARG A 66 15.55 -9.76 -6.27
CA ARG A 66 15.24 -11.19 -6.19
C ARG A 66 13.76 -11.47 -6.36
N ALA A 67 12.92 -10.68 -5.70
CA ALA A 67 11.47 -10.85 -5.76
C ALA A 67 10.94 -10.67 -7.17
N LEU A 68 11.36 -9.62 -7.85
CA LEU A 68 10.90 -9.33 -9.21
C LEU A 68 11.45 -10.33 -10.22
N THR A 69 12.71 -10.76 -10.07
CA THR A 69 13.31 -11.79 -10.92
C THR A 69 12.58 -13.12 -10.74
N SER A 70 12.31 -13.53 -9.50
CA SER A 70 11.57 -14.76 -9.21
C SER A 70 10.15 -14.71 -9.79
N ALA A 71 9.47 -13.58 -9.66
CA ALA A 71 8.13 -13.41 -10.23
C ALA A 71 8.15 -13.57 -11.75
N ALA A 72 9.12 -12.94 -12.42
CA ALA A 72 9.26 -13.03 -13.88
C ALA A 72 9.56 -14.46 -14.34
N GLU A 73 10.45 -15.15 -13.65
CA GLU A 73 10.81 -16.55 -13.97
C GLU A 73 9.64 -17.51 -13.80
N ARG A 74 8.80 -17.29 -12.78
CA ARG A 74 7.63 -18.14 -12.52
C ARG A 74 6.38 -17.70 -13.31
N GLY A 75 6.46 -16.60 -14.04
CA GLY A 75 5.34 -16.06 -14.80
C GLY A 75 4.22 -15.50 -13.93
N TYR A 76 4.53 -15.09 -12.70
CA TYR A 76 3.55 -14.49 -11.80
C TYR A 76 3.46 -12.98 -11.98
N SER A 77 2.23 -12.47 -11.90
CA SER A 77 1.95 -11.05 -11.89
C SER A 77 1.32 -10.71 -10.53
N PHE A 78 1.89 -9.73 -9.83
CA PHE A 78 1.41 -9.31 -8.52
C PHE A 78 0.78 -7.92 -8.61
N THR A 79 -0.14 -7.63 -7.68
CA THR A 79 -0.83 -6.34 -7.62
C THR A 79 0.10 -5.21 -7.17
N ASP A 80 1.13 -5.53 -6.39
CA ASP A 80 2.13 -4.57 -5.94
C ASP A 80 3.46 -5.28 -5.64
N ASP A 81 4.50 -4.49 -5.36
CA ASP A 81 5.82 -5.02 -5.04
C ASP A 81 5.85 -5.74 -3.71
N CYS A 82 5.02 -5.34 -2.75
CA CYS A 82 4.89 -6.04 -1.47
C CYS A 82 4.49 -7.51 -1.69
N ALA A 83 3.52 -7.75 -2.55
CA ALA A 83 3.08 -9.12 -2.85
C ALA A 83 4.21 -9.96 -3.45
N ALA A 84 5.02 -9.36 -4.33
CA ALA A 84 6.18 -10.06 -4.90
C ALA A 84 7.19 -10.44 -3.82
N VAL A 85 7.50 -9.53 -2.90
CA VAL A 85 8.43 -9.79 -1.79
C VAL A 85 7.87 -10.82 -0.82
N GLU A 86 6.59 -10.73 -0.49
CA GLU A 86 5.90 -11.70 0.37
C GLU A 86 5.96 -13.11 -0.20
N SER A 87 5.92 -13.25 -1.53
CA SER A 87 5.98 -14.55 -2.20
C SER A 87 7.31 -15.28 -1.98
N LEU A 88 8.35 -14.57 -1.55
CA LEU A 88 9.65 -15.18 -1.16
C LEU A 88 9.65 -15.63 0.30
N GLY A 89 8.55 -15.45 1.03
CA GLY A 89 8.49 -15.74 2.46
C GLY A 89 9.02 -14.62 3.34
N THR A 90 9.31 -13.45 2.77
CA THR A 90 9.82 -12.30 3.51
C THR A 90 8.67 -11.50 4.12
N ILE A 91 8.82 -11.10 5.37
CA ILE A 91 7.86 -10.26 6.06
C ILE A 91 8.04 -8.81 5.61
N VAL A 92 6.93 -8.17 5.19
CA VAL A 92 6.89 -6.73 4.91
C VAL A 92 6.28 -6.04 6.13
N LYS A 93 7.02 -5.13 6.75
CA LYS A 93 6.55 -4.40 7.92
C LYS A 93 5.53 -3.33 7.52
N ALA A 94 4.41 -3.29 8.24
CA ALA A 94 3.42 -2.24 8.09
C ALA A 94 3.86 -1.01 8.88
N THR A 95 3.85 0.16 8.22
CA THR A 95 4.11 1.44 8.87
C THR A 95 2.86 2.32 8.82
N HIS A 96 2.90 3.47 9.47
CA HIS A 96 1.73 4.35 9.52
C HIS A 96 1.55 5.11 8.21
N GLY A 97 0.44 4.87 7.54
CA GLY A 97 0.01 5.66 6.40
C GLY A 97 -0.84 6.85 6.83
N SER A 98 -1.49 7.48 5.88
CA SER A 98 -2.40 8.60 6.13
C SER A 98 -3.54 8.55 5.14
N TYR A 99 -4.76 8.84 5.61
CA TYR A 99 -5.91 8.96 4.71
C TYR A 99 -5.76 10.13 3.74
N GLN A 100 -4.85 11.08 4.01
CA GLN A 100 -4.53 12.16 3.08
C GLN A 100 -3.58 11.72 1.96
N ASN A 101 -2.91 10.59 2.12
CA ASN A 101 -2.01 10.02 1.12
C ASN A 101 -2.81 9.28 0.05
N ILE A 102 -3.68 10.00 -0.64
CA ILE A 102 -4.59 9.42 -1.62
C ILE A 102 -3.88 9.13 -2.94
N LYS A 103 -4.34 8.07 -3.62
CA LYS A 103 -3.90 7.73 -4.96
C LYS A 103 -4.87 8.37 -5.96
N ILE A 104 -4.36 9.25 -6.80
CA ILE A 104 -5.18 9.90 -7.83
C ILE A 104 -5.34 8.96 -9.02
N THR A 105 -6.55 8.46 -9.22
CA THR A 105 -6.92 7.55 -10.30
C THR A 105 -8.17 7.99 -11.05
N THR A 106 -9.02 8.80 -10.44
CA THR A 106 -10.29 9.27 -11.02
C THR A 106 -10.36 10.80 -10.96
N PRO A 107 -11.25 11.43 -11.79
CA PRO A 107 -11.45 12.88 -11.68
C PRO A 107 -11.90 13.36 -10.29
N GLU A 108 -12.71 12.56 -9.59
CA GLU A 108 -13.15 12.86 -8.22
C GLU A 108 -11.97 12.95 -7.25
N ASP A 109 -10.93 12.14 -7.46
CA ASP A 109 -9.72 12.16 -6.62
C ASP A 109 -9.00 13.51 -6.72
N ILE A 110 -9.04 14.16 -7.88
CA ILE A 110 -8.45 15.48 -8.07
C ILE A 110 -9.15 16.51 -7.18
N LEU A 111 -10.48 16.46 -7.12
CA LEU A 111 -11.25 17.34 -6.26
C LEU A 111 -10.92 17.15 -4.78
N VAL A 112 -10.76 15.89 -4.36
CA VAL A 112 -10.37 15.58 -2.99
C VAL A 112 -8.95 16.10 -2.70
N ALA A 113 -8.02 15.91 -3.64
CA ALA A 113 -6.65 16.39 -3.49
C ALA A 113 -6.60 17.92 -3.36
N GLU A 114 -7.35 18.63 -4.18
CA GLU A 114 -7.44 20.11 -4.11
C GLU A 114 -7.98 20.56 -2.76
N ALA A 115 -9.01 19.89 -2.24
CA ALA A 115 -9.59 20.21 -0.94
C ALA A 115 -8.58 20.02 0.19
N LEU A 116 -7.78 18.92 0.13
CA LEU A 116 -6.76 18.64 1.13
C LEU A 116 -5.61 19.66 1.08
N LEU A 117 -5.19 20.07 -0.11
CA LEU A 117 -4.18 21.12 -0.29
C LEU A 117 -4.63 22.45 0.30
N THR A 118 -5.85 22.85 0.04
CA THR A 118 -6.42 24.09 0.58
C THR A 118 -6.42 24.06 2.11
N ARG A 119 -6.69 22.91 2.70
CA ARG A 119 -6.66 22.72 4.16
C ARG A 119 -5.25 22.87 4.73
N GLU A 120 -4.24 22.35 4.03
CA GLU A 120 -2.84 22.41 4.47
C GLU A 120 -2.29 23.85 4.42
N ASP A 121 -2.75 24.66 3.49
CA ASP A 121 -2.33 26.04 3.31
C ASP A 121 -2.86 26.99 4.43
N LYS A 122 -3.65 26.46 5.34
CA LYS A 122 -4.15 27.20 6.50
C LYS A 122 -3.38 26.83 7.76
#